data_5bdcdcc7eeea32c954d6dced3d77f99a
#
_entry.id   5bdcdcc7eeea32c954d6dced3d77f99a
#
_cell.length_a   1.000
_cell.length_b   1.000
_cell.length_c   1.000
_cell.angle_alpha   90.00
_cell.angle_beta   90.00
_cell.angle_gamma   90.00
#
_symmetry.space_group_name_H-M   'P 1'
#
loop_
_entity.id
_entity.type
_entity.pdbx_description
1 polymer ?
#
loop_
_entity_poly.entity_id
_entity_poly.type
_entity_poly.pdbx_seq_one_letter_code
_entity_poly.pdbx_strand_id
1 'polypeptide(L)'
;MKKSAVFLLSLLSPFVFSQKVWTLEEAVNYAVENNLQIKQSSFNKNLQDNSLQIAKRQYLPGVSGTINNNISFGQGVDIFGNTNRNDNFSNRASVGADILLYNNGRLEKSIRKTEYDVEASQFDVEKIKDDISLQIAQQYLSILLNREITKISESALANAEKLYQRAKITTQVGTTPQTVLAEAEAALAREKQNVKTAEINTERSLFSLAMLLQLPDYKNFDVQNVDVENKIDAPLYSADQIIDKAFENQPQIKAAEVRIKSAEAQTAITETAFYPTISANAGVGSSYFNSLVTDYAGRDVNGYSIKESGFFKQYKDNFGQQIGLNANIPIFNKGITRLNVEQSKINEDIARNSLTLQKQEVLQNVQKAQFDAESNYESFQAATQAETSSRLALDFAEKSYNAGKTTIYDLNNARNNYANAQGSVAQAKYNYLFSLKLLNFYAGIPLSL
;
A
#
# COMPACT_ATOMS: atom_id res chain seq x y z
N MET A 1 27.59 -5.19 68.76
CA MET A 1 26.84 -4.56 67.67
C MET A 1 27.57 -4.86 66.40
N LYS A 2 27.19 -5.93 65.66
CA LYS A 2 27.85 -6.33 64.37
C LYS A 2 26.88 -5.90 63.24
N LYS A 3 27.38 -5.03 62.36
CA LYS A 3 26.65 -4.62 61.13
C LYS A 3 27.03 -5.60 60.03
N SER A 4 26.06 -6.39 59.57
CA SER A 4 26.20 -7.26 58.44
C SER A 4 25.87 -6.44 57.18
N ALA A 5 26.84 -6.24 56.31
CA ALA A 5 26.70 -5.66 55.00
C ALA A 5 26.26 -6.77 54.03
N VAL A 6 25.02 -6.67 53.53
CA VAL A 6 24.51 -7.55 52.46
C VAL A 6 24.99 -6.98 51.13
N PHE A 7 25.88 -7.67 50.44
CA PHE A 7 26.38 -7.37 49.11
C PHE A 7 25.37 -7.87 48.07
N LEU A 8 24.54 -6.97 47.55
CA LEU A 8 23.60 -7.28 46.47
C LEU A 8 24.40 -7.36 45.16
N LEU A 9 24.76 -8.58 44.76
CA LEU A 9 25.38 -8.84 43.46
C LEU A 9 24.27 -8.79 42.40
N SER A 10 24.09 -7.63 41.72
CA SER A 10 23.22 -7.49 40.56
C SER A 10 23.83 -8.30 39.41
N LEU A 11 23.23 -9.42 39.07
CA LEU A 11 23.44 -10.19 37.85
C LEU A 11 22.98 -9.34 36.66
N LEU A 12 23.88 -8.55 36.10
CA LEU A 12 23.77 -8.06 34.73
C LEU A 12 23.97 -9.27 33.81
N SER A 13 22.87 -9.94 33.45
CA SER A 13 22.88 -10.85 32.31
C SER A 13 23.10 -10.00 31.06
N PRO A 14 24.16 -10.18 30.27
CA PRO A 14 24.27 -9.57 28.98
C PRO A 14 23.13 -10.13 28.15
N PHE A 15 22.18 -9.29 27.75
CA PHE A 15 21.27 -9.61 26.65
C PHE A 15 22.16 -9.79 25.41
N VAL A 16 22.53 -11.02 25.13
CA VAL A 16 23.07 -11.40 23.83
C VAL A 16 21.92 -11.19 22.87
N PHE A 17 21.88 -10.05 22.19
CA PHE A 17 21.05 -9.86 21.01
C PHE A 17 21.57 -10.86 19.96
N SER A 18 21.02 -12.07 19.97
CA SER A 18 21.18 -13.01 18.87
C SER A 18 20.63 -12.32 17.64
N GLN A 19 21.46 -12.18 16.63
CA GLN A 19 21.05 -11.68 15.32
C GLN A 19 19.86 -12.54 14.85
N LYS A 20 18.68 -11.96 14.76
CA LYS A 20 17.49 -12.68 14.30
C LYS A 20 17.65 -12.94 12.82
N VAL A 21 17.83 -14.20 12.46
CA VAL A 21 17.89 -14.64 11.06
C VAL A 21 16.47 -14.89 10.57
N TRP A 22 16.05 -14.17 9.54
CA TRP A 22 14.68 -14.16 9.05
C TRP A 22 14.49 -15.12 7.88
N THR A 23 13.43 -15.93 7.93
CA THR A 23 12.93 -16.66 6.75
C THR A 23 12.18 -15.72 5.82
N LEU A 24 11.94 -16.13 4.56
CA LEU A 24 11.09 -15.37 3.64
C LEU A 24 9.70 -15.16 4.22
N GLU A 25 9.10 -16.21 4.78
CA GLU A 25 7.76 -16.16 5.37
C GLU A 25 7.70 -15.20 6.56
N GLU A 26 8.67 -15.21 7.46
CA GLU A 26 8.76 -14.25 8.56
C GLU A 26 8.90 -12.80 8.07
N ALA A 27 9.69 -12.57 7.03
CA ALA A 27 9.85 -11.24 6.44
C ALA A 27 8.55 -10.72 5.81
N VAL A 28 7.84 -11.58 5.08
CA VAL A 28 6.53 -11.25 4.49
C VAL A 28 5.50 -10.97 5.58
N ASN A 29 5.37 -11.84 6.59
CA ASN A 29 4.43 -11.66 7.68
C ASN A 29 4.69 -10.38 8.47
N TYR A 30 5.95 -10.09 8.78
CA TYR A 30 6.32 -8.85 9.43
C TYR A 30 5.93 -7.61 8.62
N ALA A 31 6.16 -7.63 7.31
CA ALA A 31 5.77 -6.53 6.44
C ALA A 31 4.25 -6.37 6.37
N VAL A 32 3.48 -7.46 6.27
CA VAL A 32 2.02 -7.42 6.28
C VAL A 32 1.47 -6.75 7.55
N GLU A 33 2.12 -6.95 8.69
CA GLU A 33 1.70 -6.37 9.96
C GLU A 33 2.19 -4.93 10.17
N ASN A 34 3.37 -4.58 9.66
CA ASN A 34 4.06 -3.35 10.04
C ASN A 34 4.20 -2.32 8.92
N ASN A 35 4.13 -2.72 7.66
CA ASN A 35 4.39 -1.83 6.53
C ASN A 35 3.40 -0.66 6.46
N LEU A 36 3.93 0.57 6.31
CA LEU A 36 3.14 1.79 6.34
C LEU A 36 2.23 1.94 5.11
N GLN A 37 2.58 1.37 3.96
CA GLN A 37 1.70 1.41 2.78
C GLN A 37 0.47 0.51 2.97
N ILE A 38 0.65 -0.67 3.58
CA ILE A 38 -0.46 -1.56 3.96
C ILE A 38 -1.33 -0.88 5.01
N LYS A 39 -0.74 -0.25 6.03
CA LYS A 39 -1.48 0.53 7.04
C LYS A 39 -2.25 1.68 6.42
N GLN A 40 -1.65 2.42 5.48
CA GLN A 40 -2.33 3.50 4.77
C GLN A 40 -3.55 2.98 3.98
N SER A 41 -3.39 1.86 3.26
CA SER A 41 -4.51 1.23 2.54
C SER A 41 -5.60 0.74 3.49
N SER A 42 -5.22 0.18 4.65
CA SER A 42 -6.16 -0.21 5.71
C SER A 42 -6.91 0.99 6.29
N PHE A 43 -6.24 2.14 6.47
CA PHE A 43 -6.93 3.37 6.89
C PHE A 43 -7.92 3.87 5.84
N ASN A 44 -7.59 3.77 4.55
CA ASN A 44 -8.53 4.10 3.48
C ASN A 44 -9.77 3.19 3.51
N LYS A 45 -9.58 1.89 3.76
CA LYS A 45 -10.69 0.95 3.98
C LYS A 45 -11.52 1.33 5.20
N ASN A 46 -10.91 1.72 6.32
CA ASN A 46 -11.62 2.19 7.51
C ASN A 46 -12.41 3.49 7.26
N LEU A 47 -11.94 4.37 6.38
CA LEU A 47 -12.72 5.54 5.93
C LEU A 47 -13.98 5.12 5.17
N GLN A 48 -13.91 4.07 4.32
CA GLN A 48 -15.09 3.53 3.65
C GLN A 48 -16.06 2.86 4.64
N ASP A 49 -15.55 2.12 5.64
CA ASP A 49 -16.38 1.57 6.73
C ASP A 49 -17.14 2.66 7.48
N ASN A 50 -16.47 3.77 7.81
CA ASN A 50 -17.13 4.92 8.43
C ASN A 50 -18.18 5.55 7.49
N SER A 51 -17.89 5.64 6.20
CA SER A 51 -18.87 6.11 5.20
C SER A 51 -20.12 5.23 5.17
N LEU A 52 -19.94 3.90 5.28
CA LEU A 52 -21.05 2.94 5.40
C LEU A 52 -21.86 3.17 6.68
N GLN A 53 -21.20 3.40 7.82
CA GLN A 53 -21.90 3.73 9.06
C GLN A 53 -22.68 5.05 8.94
N ILE A 54 -22.11 6.07 8.30
CA ILE A 54 -22.79 7.33 8.03
C ILE A 54 -24.04 7.09 7.15
N ALA A 55 -23.89 6.33 6.05
CA ALA A 55 -25.04 6.01 5.18
C ALA A 55 -26.15 5.27 5.93
N LYS A 56 -25.82 4.31 6.78
CA LYS A 56 -26.80 3.59 7.63
C LYS A 56 -27.50 4.50 8.64
N ARG A 57 -26.78 5.49 9.19
CA ARG A 57 -27.35 6.44 10.18
C ARG A 57 -28.26 7.48 9.56
N GLN A 58 -28.27 7.67 8.23
CA GLN A 58 -29.21 8.58 7.56
C GLN A 58 -30.69 8.17 7.70
N TYR A 59 -30.97 6.96 8.17
CA TYR A 59 -32.32 6.56 8.53
C TYR A 59 -32.80 7.13 9.88
N LEU A 60 -31.88 7.64 10.69
CA LEU A 60 -32.23 8.20 12.00
C LEU A 60 -32.66 9.66 11.87
N PRO A 61 -33.57 10.15 12.73
CA PRO A 61 -33.88 11.57 12.76
C PRO A 61 -32.68 12.42 13.16
N GLY A 62 -32.47 13.52 12.48
CA GLY A 62 -31.57 14.58 12.89
C GLY A 62 -32.25 15.45 13.96
N VAL A 63 -31.55 15.80 15.03
CA VAL A 63 -32.03 16.75 16.03
C VAL A 63 -31.04 17.88 16.19
N SER A 64 -31.52 19.13 16.04
CA SER A 64 -30.67 20.30 16.14
C SER A 64 -31.32 21.40 16.99
N GLY A 65 -30.50 22.13 17.73
CA GLY A 65 -30.91 23.34 18.44
C GLY A 65 -30.32 24.58 17.76
N THR A 66 -31.13 25.62 17.64
CA THR A 66 -30.68 26.92 17.08
C THR A 66 -31.06 28.05 18.02
N ILE A 67 -30.14 28.99 18.19
CA ILE A 67 -30.35 30.26 18.89
C ILE A 67 -29.89 31.37 17.96
N ASN A 68 -30.83 32.20 17.53
CA ASN A 68 -30.58 33.34 16.68
C ASN A 68 -30.80 34.63 17.41
N ASN A 69 -29.80 35.50 17.41
CA ASN A 69 -29.92 36.85 17.94
C ASN A 69 -29.74 37.80 16.73
N ASN A 70 -30.66 38.72 16.58
CA ASN A 70 -30.58 39.70 15.52
C ASN A 70 -30.88 41.09 16.08
N ILE A 71 -30.03 42.06 15.76
CA ILE A 71 -30.27 43.47 16.01
C ILE A 71 -30.44 44.13 14.64
N SER A 72 -31.55 44.80 14.40
CA SER A 72 -31.83 45.49 13.17
C SER A 72 -31.96 46.99 13.41
N PHE A 73 -31.30 47.76 12.61
CA PHE A 73 -31.40 49.23 12.61
C PHE A 73 -31.86 49.69 11.25
N GLY A 74 -32.92 50.48 11.18
CA GLY A 74 -33.41 51.02 9.89
C GLY A 74 -34.85 51.48 9.90
N GLN A 75 -35.35 51.76 8.70
CA GLN A 75 -36.76 52.08 8.49
C GLN A 75 -37.50 50.80 8.05
N GLY A 76 -38.65 50.59 8.60
CA GLY A 76 -39.61 49.57 8.18
C GLY A 76 -40.89 50.21 7.66
N VAL A 77 -41.57 49.51 6.76
CA VAL A 77 -42.88 49.91 6.27
C VAL A 77 -43.95 49.19 7.08
N ASP A 78 -44.89 49.92 7.69
CA ASP A 78 -45.99 49.31 8.43
C ASP A 78 -47.07 48.77 7.46
N ILE A 79 -48.08 48.11 7.99
CA ILE A 79 -49.19 47.50 7.25
C ILE A 79 -50.03 48.50 6.48
N PHE A 80 -49.90 49.78 6.78
CA PHE A 80 -50.62 50.91 6.10
C PHE A 80 -49.75 51.62 5.07
N GLY A 81 -48.51 51.17 4.85
CA GLY A 81 -47.57 51.76 3.91
C GLY A 81 -46.76 52.94 4.45
N ASN A 82 -46.80 53.23 5.73
CA ASN A 82 -46.04 54.33 6.35
C ASN A 82 -44.61 53.83 6.67
N THR A 83 -43.64 54.68 6.37
CA THR A 83 -42.23 54.39 6.69
C THR A 83 -41.91 54.92 8.07
N ASN A 84 -41.58 53.99 8.99
CA ASN A 84 -41.24 54.31 10.36
C ASN A 84 -39.89 53.73 10.75
N ARG A 85 -39.18 54.34 11.70
CA ARG A 85 -37.97 53.78 12.29
C ARG A 85 -38.31 52.50 13.00
N ASN A 86 -37.62 51.39 12.69
CA ASN A 86 -37.88 50.07 13.23
C ASN A 86 -36.55 49.40 13.71
N ASP A 87 -35.89 50.08 14.68
CA ASP A 87 -34.75 49.48 15.36
C ASP A 87 -35.27 48.45 16.37
N ASN A 88 -34.77 47.23 16.26
CA ASN A 88 -35.27 46.15 17.13
C ASN A 88 -34.16 45.13 17.46
N PHE A 89 -34.36 44.47 18.60
CA PHE A 89 -33.63 43.26 18.97
C PHE A 89 -34.61 42.08 18.98
N SER A 90 -34.23 41.01 18.31
CA SER A 90 -35.00 39.77 18.32
C SER A 90 -34.07 38.61 18.68
N ASN A 91 -34.58 37.74 19.52
CA ASN A 91 -33.98 36.45 19.90
C ASN A 91 -34.95 35.34 19.58
N ARG A 92 -34.48 34.25 18.98
CA ARG A 92 -35.26 33.05 18.70
C ARG A 92 -34.45 31.84 19.14
N ALA A 93 -35.00 31.00 19.98
CA ALA A 93 -34.44 29.69 20.29
C ALA A 93 -35.42 28.59 19.86
N SER A 94 -34.92 27.57 19.19
CA SER A 94 -35.71 26.43 18.74
C SER A 94 -34.91 25.13 18.78
N VAL A 95 -35.62 24.03 19.02
CA VAL A 95 -35.12 22.66 18.84
C VAL A 95 -36.01 22.02 17.80
N GLY A 96 -35.36 21.48 16.75
CA GLY A 96 -36.04 20.81 15.65
C GLY A 96 -35.51 19.40 15.43
N ALA A 97 -36.37 18.53 14.95
CA ALA A 97 -36.03 17.20 14.47
C ALA A 97 -36.57 17.05 13.05
N ASP A 98 -35.78 16.43 12.20
CA ASP A 98 -36.15 16.08 10.81
C ASP A 98 -35.84 14.62 10.50
N ILE A 99 -36.67 13.98 9.72
CA ILE A 99 -36.48 12.61 9.24
C ILE A 99 -36.99 12.45 7.82
N LEU A 100 -36.24 11.73 7.01
CA LEU A 100 -36.64 11.36 5.68
C LEU A 100 -37.50 10.08 5.71
N LEU A 101 -38.76 10.17 5.30
CA LEU A 101 -39.71 9.07 5.33
C LEU A 101 -39.75 8.25 4.05
N TYR A 102 -39.60 8.95 2.89
CA TYR A 102 -39.66 8.33 1.59
C TYR A 102 -38.76 9.03 0.58
N ASN A 103 -37.98 8.28 -0.18
CA ASN A 103 -37.08 8.77 -1.22
C ASN A 103 -36.85 7.76 -2.35
N ASN A 104 -37.83 6.94 -2.65
CA ASN A 104 -37.76 5.88 -3.66
C ASN A 104 -36.59 4.90 -3.44
N GLY A 105 -36.29 4.54 -2.17
CA GLY A 105 -35.20 3.62 -1.85
C GLY A 105 -33.78 4.20 -2.01
N ARG A 106 -33.65 5.52 -2.13
CA ARG A 106 -32.33 6.17 -2.32
C ARG A 106 -31.37 5.84 -1.17
N LEU A 107 -31.84 5.85 0.07
CA LEU A 107 -31.00 5.52 1.23
C LEU A 107 -30.50 4.07 1.18
N GLU A 108 -31.39 3.12 0.86
CA GLU A 108 -31.02 1.71 0.71
C GLU A 108 -29.99 1.51 -0.41
N LYS A 109 -30.23 2.12 -1.57
CA LYS A 109 -29.29 2.07 -2.70
C LYS A 109 -27.95 2.71 -2.36
N SER A 110 -27.94 3.80 -1.58
CA SER A 110 -26.73 4.47 -1.09
C SER A 110 -25.93 3.57 -0.13
N ILE A 111 -26.62 2.86 0.78
CA ILE A 111 -25.98 1.88 1.65
C ILE A 111 -25.34 0.78 0.81
N ARG A 112 -26.08 0.20 -0.15
CA ARG A 112 -25.56 -0.87 -1.00
C ARG A 112 -24.35 -0.42 -1.84
N LYS A 113 -24.40 0.79 -2.40
CA LYS A 113 -23.23 1.38 -3.08
C LYS A 113 -22.03 1.44 -2.15
N THR A 114 -22.21 1.95 -0.94
CA THR A 114 -21.11 2.08 0.02
C THR A 114 -20.60 0.73 0.52
N GLU A 115 -21.46 -0.30 0.59
CA GLU A 115 -21.05 -1.69 0.87
C GLU A 115 -20.10 -2.22 -0.23
N TYR A 116 -20.40 -1.96 -1.50
CA TYR A 116 -19.50 -2.28 -2.60
C TYR A 116 -18.19 -1.48 -2.54
N ASP A 117 -18.24 -0.20 -2.14
CA ASP A 117 -17.02 0.61 -1.98
C ASP A 117 -16.11 0.06 -0.86
N VAL A 118 -16.68 -0.42 0.25
CA VAL A 118 -15.95 -1.12 1.31
C VAL A 118 -15.33 -2.42 0.80
N GLU A 119 -16.10 -3.24 0.09
CA GLU A 119 -15.62 -4.50 -0.48
C GLU A 119 -14.48 -4.26 -1.49
N ALA A 120 -14.62 -3.28 -2.38
CA ALA A 120 -13.56 -2.92 -3.32
C ALA A 120 -12.28 -2.46 -2.61
N SER A 121 -12.41 -1.64 -1.56
CA SER A 121 -11.26 -1.18 -0.78
C SER A 121 -10.58 -2.30 0.02
N GLN A 122 -11.31 -3.36 0.39
CA GLN A 122 -10.72 -4.56 0.98
C GLN A 122 -9.79 -5.27 -0.02
N PHE A 123 -10.22 -5.43 -1.27
CA PHE A 123 -9.37 -5.99 -2.33
C PHE A 123 -8.17 -5.09 -2.66
N ASP A 124 -8.31 -3.75 -2.54
CA ASP A 124 -7.16 -2.85 -2.68
C ASP A 124 -6.10 -3.08 -1.59
N VAL A 125 -6.51 -3.38 -0.34
CA VAL A 125 -5.58 -3.75 0.73
C VAL A 125 -4.88 -5.07 0.40
N GLU A 126 -5.61 -6.07 -0.10
CA GLU A 126 -5.04 -7.36 -0.49
C GLU A 126 -4.03 -7.19 -1.63
N LYS A 127 -4.35 -6.38 -2.65
CA LYS A 127 -3.41 -6.07 -3.73
C LYS A 127 -2.10 -5.47 -3.21
N ILE A 128 -2.15 -4.51 -2.31
CA ILE A 128 -0.94 -3.90 -1.74
C ILE A 128 -0.13 -4.91 -0.92
N LYS A 129 -0.78 -5.82 -0.19
CA LYS A 129 -0.09 -6.91 0.50
C LYS A 129 0.64 -7.83 -0.47
N ASP A 130 -0.01 -8.18 -1.57
CA ASP A 130 0.55 -9.03 -2.62
C ASP A 130 1.75 -8.35 -3.30
N ASP A 131 1.64 -7.08 -3.67
CA ASP A 131 2.71 -6.29 -4.29
C ASP A 131 3.95 -6.23 -3.39
N ILE A 132 3.77 -5.97 -2.09
CA ILE A 132 4.86 -5.90 -1.12
C ILE A 132 5.47 -7.29 -0.88
N SER A 133 4.67 -8.34 -0.81
CA SER A 133 5.14 -9.71 -0.65
C SER A 133 6.03 -10.15 -1.83
N LEU A 134 5.65 -9.80 -3.06
CA LEU A 134 6.47 -10.06 -4.24
C LEU A 134 7.79 -9.28 -4.22
N GLN A 135 7.76 -8.00 -3.82
CA GLN A 135 8.99 -7.19 -3.69
C GLN A 135 9.94 -7.77 -2.64
N ILE A 136 9.41 -8.26 -1.51
CA ILE A 136 10.21 -8.92 -0.47
C ILE A 136 10.83 -10.21 -1.01
N ALA A 137 10.06 -11.04 -1.72
CA ALA A 137 10.57 -12.28 -2.30
C ALA A 137 11.69 -12.01 -3.30
N GLN A 138 11.54 -11.01 -4.17
CA GLN A 138 12.57 -10.60 -5.12
C GLN A 138 13.84 -10.13 -4.42
N GLN A 139 13.70 -9.29 -3.40
CA GLN A 139 14.85 -8.76 -2.66
C GLN A 139 15.54 -9.85 -1.84
N TYR A 140 14.78 -10.79 -1.27
CA TYR A 140 15.30 -11.93 -0.55
C TYR A 140 16.16 -12.84 -1.44
N LEU A 141 15.67 -13.17 -2.64
CA LEU A 141 16.42 -13.95 -3.63
C LEU A 141 17.67 -13.21 -4.12
N SER A 142 17.61 -11.88 -4.24
CA SER A 142 18.79 -11.06 -4.55
C SER A 142 19.87 -11.15 -3.48
N ILE A 143 19.50 -11.24 -2.19
CA ILE A 143 20.47 -11.45 -1.10
C ILE A 143 21.14 -12.82 -1.24
N LEU A 144 20.35 -13.88 -1.49
CA LEU A 144 20.89 -15.23 -1.67
C LEU A 144 21.86 -15.31 -2.86
N LEU A 145 21.52 -14.66 -3.98
CA LEU A 145 22.40 -14.54 -5.15
C LEU A 145 23.72 -13.86 -4.77
N ASN A 146 23.67 -12.69 -4.13
CA ASN A 146 24.87 -11.93 -3.78
C ASN A 146 25.76 -12.70 -2.80
N ARG A 147 25.19 -13.49 -1.89
CA ARG A 147 25.94 -14.39 -1.01
C ARG A 147 26.64 -15.52 -1.79
N GLU A 148 25.97 -16.08 -2.79
CA GLU A 148 26.58 -17.11 -3.65
C GLU A 148 27.74 -16.52 -4.46
N ILE A 149 27.60 -15.32 -5.02
CA ILE A 149 28.69 -14.59 -5.70
C ILE A 149 29.83 -14.28 -4.73
N THR A 150 29.55 -13.92 -3.47
CA THR A 150 30.60 -13.70 -2.45
C THR A 150 31.39 -14.97 -2.20
N LYS A 151 30.75 -16.12 -2.02
CA LYS A 151 31.45 -17.43 -1.85
C LYS A 151 32.30 -17.80 -3.05
N ILE A 152 31.84 -17.55 -4.26
CA ILE A 152 32.61 -17.76 -5.50
C ILE A 152 33.86 -16.89 -5.49
N SER A 153 33.71 -15.61 -5.16
CA SER A 153 34.84 -14.66 -5.08
C SER A 153 35.84 -15.00 -4.01
N GLU A 154 35.39 -15.46 -2.83
CA GLU A 154 36.24 -15.94 -1.74
C GLU A 154 37.04 -17.17 -2.16
N SER A 155 36.43 -18.11 -2.90
CA SER A 155 37.11 -19.28 -3.45
C SER A 155 38.19 -18.88 -4.46
N ALA A 156 37.88 -17.89 -5.34
CA ALA A 156 38.85 -17.34 -6.29
C ALA A 156 40.02 -16.67 -5.56
N LEU A 157 39.76 -15.87 -4.52
CA LEU A 157 40.79 -15.24 -3.70
C LEU A 157 41.71 -16.29 -3.03
N ALA A 158 41.15 -17.32 -2.42
CA ALA A 158 41.94 -18.38 -1.78
C ALA A 158 42.87 -19.09 -2.77
N ASN A 159 42.43 -19.25 -4.02
CA ASN A 159 43.28 -19.82 -5.09
C ASN A 159 44.35 -18.83 -5.56
N ALA A 160 44.05 -17.55 -5.65
CA ALA A 160 45.04 -16.51 -5.99
C ALA A 160 46.11 -16.36 -4.91
N GLU A 161 45.74 -16.45 -3.64
CA GLU A 161 46.69 -16.47 -2.49
C GLU A 161 47.68 -17.62 -2.56
N LYS A 162 47.18 -18.83 -2.83
CA LYS A 162 48.06 -20.01 -3.03
C LYS A 162 49.08 -19.81 -4.17
N LEU A 163 48.62 -19.24 -5.29
CA LEU A 163 49.50 -18.94 -6.41
C LEU A 163 50.55 -17.87 -6.08
N TYR A 164 50.14 -16.79 -5.43
CA TYR A 164 51.04 -15.72 -5.02
C TYR A 164 52.13 -16.27 -4.05
N GLN A 165 51.75 -17.09 -3.03
CA GLN A 165 52.70 -17.69 -2.14
C GLN A 165 53.69 -18.59 -2.87
N ARG A 166 53.22 -19.42 -3.80
CA ARG A 166 54.10 -20.25 -4.65
C ARG A 166 55.06 -19.39 -5.51
N ALA A 167 54.54 -18.39 -6.20
CA ALA A 167 55.34 -17.48 -7.01
C ALA A 167 56.42 -16.76 -6.18
N LYS A 168 56.06 -16.30 -4.98
CA LYS A 168 56.98 -15.63 -4.06
C LYS A 168 58.14 -16.54 -3.65
N ILE A 169 57.86 -17.78 -3.24
CA ILE A 169 58.88 -18.74 -2.85
C ILE A 169 59.79 -19.09 -4.06
N THR A 170 59.22 -19.41 -5.22
CA THR A 170 59.99 -19.82 -6.37
C THR A 170 60.84 -18.69 -6.98
N THR A 171 60.40 -17.45 -6.87
CA THR A 171 61.17 -16.25 -7.29
C THR A 171 62.31 -15.99 -6.31
N GLN A 172 62.07 -16.12 -4.99
CA GLN A 172 63.12 -15.95 -3.98
C GLN A 172 64.28 -16.95 -4.12
N VAL A 173 64.00 -18.21 -4.50
CA VAL A 173 65.01 -19.21 -4.77
C VAL A 173 65.59 -19.15 -6.18
N GLY A 174 65.16 -18.17 -7.03
CA GLY A 174 65.67 -17.93 -8.33
C GLY A 174 65.20 -18.86 -9.46
N THR A 175 64.15 -19.67 -9.21
CA THR A 175 63.61 -20.64 -10.18
C THR A 175 62.59 -20.07 -11.13
N THR A 176 61.98 -18.89 -10.79
CA THR A 176 61.01 -18.17 -11.64
C THR A 176 61.34 -16.68 -11.79
N PRO A 177 61.05 -16.07 -12.94
CA PRO A 177 61.24 -14.62 -13.19
C PRO A 177 60.41 -13.75 -12.23
N GLN A 178 60.85 -12.52 -11.96
CA GLN A 178 60.15 -11.51 -11.22
C GLN A 178 58.79 -11.13 -11.82
N THR A 179 58.64 -11.25 -13.14
CA THR A 179 57.38 -11.02 -13.87
C THR A 179 56.24 -11.93 -13.37
N VAL A 180 56.57 -13.22 -13.10
CA VAL A 180 55.58 -14.20 -12.57
C VAL A 180 55.08 -13.80 -11.16
N LEU A 181 55.97 -13.28 -10.33
CA LEU A 181 55.58 -12.74 -9.02
C LEU A 181 54.69 -11.50 -9.16
N ALA A 182 55.06 -10.57 -10.04
CA ALA A 182 54.26 -9.37 -10.27
C ALA A 182 52.87 -9.67 -10.83
N GLU A 183 52.73 -10.65 -11.74
CA GLU A 183 51.44 -11.13 -12.24
C GLU A 183 50.61 -11.79 -11.18
N ALA A 184 51.20 -12.63 -10.31
CA ALA A 184 50.51 -13.27 -9.22
C ALA A 184 50.04 -12.23 -8.14
N GLU A 185 50.84 -11.21 -7.88
CA GLU A 185 50.49 -10.11 -6.96
C GLU A 185 49.33 -9.26 -7.52
N ALA A 186 49.38 -8.92 -8.83
CA ALA A 186 48.29 -8.21 -9.49
C ALA A 186 46.97 -9.02 -9.49
N ALA A 187 47.05 -10.34 -9.75
CA ALA A 187 45.89 -11.23 -9.66
C ALA A 187 45.34 -11.27 -8.24
N LEU A 188 46.15 -11.43 -7.18
CA LEU A 188 45.73 -11.39 -5.80
C LEU A 188 45.05 -10.08 -5.41
N ALA A 189 45.62 -8.95 -5.84
CA ALA A 189 45.03 -7.62 -5.57
C ALA A 189 43.63 -7.49 -6.22
N ARG A 190 43.46 -7.99 -7.44
CA ARG A 190 42.17 -8.01 -8.16
C ARG A 190 41.14 -8.87 -7.43
N GLU A 191 41.51 -10.09 -7.01
CA GLU A 191 40.57 -10.95 -6.29
C GLU A 191 40.17 -10.40 -4.92
N LYS A 192 41.08 -9.72 -4.20
CA LYS A 192 40.73 -8.97 -2.98
C LYS A 192 39.71 -7.87 -3.24
N GLN A 193 39.85 -7.16 -4.37
CA GLN A 193 38.86 -6.14 -4.80
C GLN A 193 37.52 -6.81 -5.14
N ASN A 194 37.52 -7.94 -5.84
CA ASN A 194 36.29 -8.66 -6.22
C ASN A 194 35.52 -9.14 -4.98
N VAL A 195 36.20 -9.73 -4.00
CA VAL A 195 35.57 -10.14 -2.72
C VAL A 195 34.95 -8.92 -2.03
N LYS A 196 35.70 -7.81 -1.90
CA LYS A 196 35.19 -6.61 -1.23
C LYS A 196 33.97 -6.03 -1.93
N THR A 197 33.95 -6.06 -3.27
CA THR A 197 32.81 -5.63 -4.07
C THR A 197 31.60 -6.56 -3.85
N ALA A 198 31.79 -7.88 -3.80
CA ALA A 198 30.72 -8.85 -3.55
C ALA A 198 30.14 -8.71 -2.14
N GLU A 199 31.01 -8.53 -1.12
CA GLU A 199 30.56 -8.23 0.26
C GLU A 199 29.67 -6.97 0.32
N ILE A 200 30.14 -5.87 -0.29
CA ILE A 200 29.37 -4.61 -0.34
C ILE A 200 28.04 -4.80 -1.04
N ASN A 201 27.97 -5.60 -2.10
CA ASN A 201 26.71 -5.88 -2.79
C ASN A 201 25.77 -6.72 -1.92
N THR A 202 26.29 -7.67 -1.15
CA THR A 202 25.52 -8.44 -0.16
C THR A 202 24.97 -7.53 0.95
N GLU A 203 25.81 -6.66 1.53
CA GLU A 203 25.39 -5.69 2.53
C GLU A 203 24.33 -4.71 1.98
N ARG A 204 24.50 -4.25 0.72
CA ARG A 204 23.52 -3.39 0.05
C ARG A 204 22.17 -4.07 -0.16
N SER A 205 22.16 -5.34 -0.54
CA SER A 205 20.91 -6.08 -0.72
C SER A 205 20.21 -6.35 0.61
N LEU A 206 20.96 -6.64 1.68
CA LEU A 206 20.41 -6.72 3.05
C LEU A 206 19.83 -5.39 3.50
N PHE A 207 20.56 -4.28 3.28
CA PHE A 207 20.06 -2.94 3.58
C PHE A 207 18.77 -2.64 2.81
N SER A 208 18.70 -2.98 1.52
CA SER A 208 17.51 -2.75 0.71
C SER A 208 16.29 -3.52 1.24
N LEU A 209 16.46 -4.76 1.68
CA LEU A 209 15.38 -5.55 2.31
C LEU A 209 14.99 -4.96 3.66
N ALA A 210 15.95 -4.56 4.50
CA ALA A 210 15.66 -3.92 5.78
C ALA A 210 14.87 -2.61 5.62
N MET A 211 15.19 -1.82 4.58
CA MET A 211 14.43 -0.61 4.23
C MET A 211 13.02 -0.93 3.75
N LEU A 212 12.84 -1.98 2.94
CA LEU A 212 11.52 -2.43 2.49
C LEU A 212 10.66 -2.92 3.66
N LEU A 213 11.28 -3.61 4.63
CA LEU A 213 10.66 -4.05 5.89
C LEU A 213 10.48 -2.89 6.88
N GLN A 214 11.06 -1.71 6.61
CA GLN A 214 11.02 -0.54 7.49
C GLN A 214 11.59 -0.81 8.90
N LEU A 215 12.66 -1.60 8.95
CA LEU A 215 13.32 -1.94 10.22
C LEU A 215 14.06 -0.71 10.78
N PRO A 216 13.93 -0.44 12.09
CA PRO A 216 14.63 0.68 12.74
C PRO A 216 16.14 0.45 12.83
N ASP A 217 16.58 -0.80 12.90
CA ASP A 217 17.98 -1.22 12.94
C ASP A 217 18.27 -2.23 11.84
N TYR A 218 18.95 -1.78 10.79
CA TYR A 218 19.34 -2.62 9.65
C TYR A 218 20.65 -3.41 9.89
N LYS A 219 21.47 -3.01 10.89
CA LYS A 219 22.80 -3.60 11.11
C LYS A 219 22.74 -4.97 11.76
N ASN A 220 21.70 -5.21 12.55
CA ASN A 220 21.46 -6.48 13.24
C ASN A 220 20.45 -7.37 12.51
N PHE A 221 20.27 -7.14 11.18
CA PHE A 221 19.36 -7.87 10.33
C PHE A 221 20.11 -8.86 9.44
N ASP A 222 19.62 -10.09 9.39
CA ASP A 222 20.13 -11.12 8.49
C ASP A 222 18.99 -12.04 8.01
N VAL A 223 19.23 -12.75 6.89
CA VAL A 223 18.26 -13.69 6.30
C VAL A 223 18.81 -15.11 6.30
N GLN A 224 17.90 -16.08 6.41
CA GLN A 224 18.26 -17.48 6.38
C GLN A 224 18.82 -17.87 5.00
N ASN A 225 19.93 -18.62 5.02
CA ASN A 225 20.47 -19.20 3.81
C ASN A 225 19.66 -20.48 3.49
N VAL A 226 18.95 -20.47 2.38
CA VAL A 226 18.16 -21.61 1.92
C VAL A 226 18.89 -22.27 0.77
N ASP A 227 19.12 -23.58 0.91
CA ASP A 227 19.64 -24.38 -0.20
C ASP A 227 18.51 -24.67 -1.18
N VAL A 228 18.62 -24.06 -2.35
CA VAL A 228 17.60 -24.16 -3.43
C VAL A 228 17.99 -25.13 -4.54
N GLU A 229 19.12 -25.87 -4.38
CA GLU A 229 19.64 -26.77 -5.43
C GLU A 229 18.64 -27.88 -5.80
N ASN A 230 17.83 -28.35 -4.87
CA ASN A 230 16.86 -29.43 -5.07
C ASN A 230 15.48 -28.97 -5.56
N LYS A 231 15.30 -27.69 -5.91
CA LYS A 231 13.97 -27.12 -6.27
C LYS A 231 13.90 -26.57 -7.70
N ILE A 232 14.80 -27.04 -8.58
CA ILE A 232 14.88 -26.54 -9.95
C ILE A 232 14.25 -27.55 -10.91
N ASP A 233 12.90 -27.51 -10.98
CA ASP A 233 12.13 -28.27 -11.96
C ASP A 233 11.74 -27.38 -13.14
N ALA A 234 11.48 -28.00 -14.31
CA ALA A 234 10.94 -27.27 -15.46
C ALA A 234 9.57 -26.67 -15.14
N PRO A 235 9.16 -25.55 -15.79
CA PRO A 235 7.85 -24.95 -15.58
C PRO A 235 6.75 -25.96 -15.86
N LEU A 236 5.85 -26.20 -14.88
CA LEU A 236 4.83 -27.24 -14.95
C LEU A 236 3.49 -26.78 -15.56
N TYR A 237 3.25 -25.47 -15.66
CA TYR A 237 1.96 -24.91 -16.04
C TYR A 237 2.01 -24.23 -17.41
N SER A 238 0.96 -24.42 -18.22
CA SER A 238 0.74 -23.60 -19.41
C SER A 238 0.22 -22.21 -19.06
N ALA A 239 0.51 -21.19 -19.89
CA ALA A 239 0.04 -19.83 -19.69
C ALA A 239 -1.49 -19.78 -19.49
N ASP A 240 -2.26 -20.51 -20.30
CA ASP A 240 -3.72 -20.50 -20.25
C ASP A 240 -4.26 -20.95 -18.89
N GLN A 241 -3.69 -22.02 -18.31
CA GLN A 241 -4.10 -22.51 -16.98
C GLN A 241 -3.83 -21.50 -15.86
N ILE A 242 -2.74 -20.75 -15.98
CA ILE A 242 -2.38 -19.71 -15.00
C ILE A 242 -3.27 -18.48 -15.17
N ILE A 243 -3.60 -18.10 -16.42
CA ILE A 243 -4.43 -16.93 -16.74
C ILE A 243 -5.83 -17.11 -16.14
N ASP A 244 -6.45 -18.27 -16.32
CA ASP A 244 -7.79 -18.52 -15.76
C ASP A 244 -7.79 -18.39 -14.22
N LYS A 245 -6.80 -19.01 -13.56
CA LYS A 245 -6.64 -18.89 -12.11
C LYS A 245 -6.33 -17.46 -11.67
N ALA A 246 -5.50 -16.74 -12.42
CA ALA A 246 -5.18 -15.35 -12.12
C ALA A 246 -6.41 -14.45 -12.23
N PHE A 247 -7.27 -14.67 -13.23
CA PHE A 247 -8.53 -13.92 -13.36
C PHE A 247 -9.49 -14.17 -12.19
N GLU A 248 -9.51 -15.36 -11.64
CA GLU A 248 -10.34 -15.69 -10.48
C GLU A 248 -9.77 -15.18 -9.15
N ASN A 249 -8.44 -15.18 -9.01
CA ASN A 249 -7.80 -14.95 -7.72
C ASN A 249 -7.26 -13.53 -7.52
N GLN A 250 -6.89 -12.80 -8.59
CA GLN A 250 -6.20 -11.53 -8.45
C GLN A 250 -7.08 -10.43 -7.82
N PRO A 251 -6.68 -9.81 -6.70
CA PRO A 251 -7.48 -8.84 -5.98
C PRO A 251 -7.87 -7.62 -6.82
N GLN A 252 -7.00 -7.17 -7.75
CA GLN A 252 -7.30 -6.02 -8.61
C GLN A 252 -8.47 -6.28 -9.57
N ILE A 253 -8.66 -7.52 -10.03
CA ILE A 253 -9.79 -7.89 -10.88
C ILE A 253 -11.07 -7.91 -10.04
N LYS A 254 -11.04 -8.54 -8.86
CA LYS A 254 -12.17 -8.55 -7.91
C LYS A 254 -12.57 -7.13 -7.50
N ALA A 255 -11.60 -6.26 -7.21
CA ALA A 255 -11.86 -4.84 -6.91
C ALA A 255 -12.58 -4.15 -8.07
N ALA A 256 -12.11 -4.35 -9.32
CA ALA A 256 -12.73 -3.75 -10.50
C ALA A 256 -14.15 -4.27 -10.76
N GLU A 257 -14.43 -5.56 -10.55
CA GLU A 257 -15.76 -6.15 -10.66
C GLU A 257 -16.74 -5.56 -9.62
N VAL A 258 -16.29 -5.39 -8.39
CA VAL A 258 -17.10 -4.77 -7.33
C VAL A 258 -17.32 -3.28 -7.61
N ARG A 259 -16.35 -2.57 -8.18
CA ARG A 259 -16.52 -1.16 -8.60
C ARG A 259 -17.55 -0.98 -9.69
N ILE A 260 -17.75 -1.97 -10.58
CA ILE A 260 -18.86 -1.93 -11.55
C ILE A 260 -20.19 -1.97 -10.79
N LYS A 261 -20.35 -2.85 -9.81
CA LYS A 261 -21.57 -2.91 -8.98
C LYS A 261 -21.82 -1.63 -8.22
N SER A 262 -20.76 -0.97 -7.73
CA SER A 262 -20.84 0.35 -7.09
C SER A 262 -21.32 1.41 -8.07
N ALA A 263 -20.81 1.43 -9.31
CA ALA A 263 -21.23 2.38 -10.37
C ALA A 263 -22.69 2.14 -10.79
N GLU A 264 -23.12 0.88 -10.95
CA GLU A 264 -24.52 0.51 -11.21
C GLU A 264 -25.45 0.99 -10.07
N ALA A 265 -25.03 0.80 -8.81
CA ALA A 265 -25.77 1.30 -7.65
C ALA A 265 -25.83 2.85 -7.65
N GLN A 266 -24.76 3.55 -8.08
CA GLN A 266 -24.76 4.99 -8.23
C GLN A 266 -25.73 5.46 -9.31
N THR A 267 -25.83 4.76 -10.43
CA THR A 267 -26.85 5.03 -11.48
C THR A 267 -28.24 4.90 -10.90
N ALA A 268 -28.50 3.80 -10.19
CA ALA A 268 -29.78 3.57 -9.53
C ALA A 268 -30.13 4.61 -8.46
N ILE A 269 -29.14 5.19 -7.75
CA ILE A 269 -29.30 6.32 -6.83
C ILE A 269 -29.70 7.57 -7.60
N THR A 270 -29.02 7.86 -8.71
CA THR A 270 -29.29 9.06 -9.52
C THR A 270 -30.69 9.02 -10.13
N GLU A 271 -31.17 7.85 -10.53
CA GLU A 271 -32.53 7.64 -11.05
C GLU A 271 -33.62 7.96 -10.01
N THR A 272 -33.32 7.85 -8.70
CA THR A 272 -34.31 8.20 -7.66
C THR A 272 -34.70 9.69 -7.69
N ALA A 273 -33.88 10.56 -8.30
CA ALA A 273 -34.18 11.99 -8.43
C ALA A 273 -35.37 12.29 -9.35
N PHE A 274 -35.91 11.33 -10.09
CA PHE A 274 -37.18 11.47 -10.83
C PHE A 274 -38.43 11.32 -9.94
N TYR A 275 -38.27 10.81 -8.72
CA TYR A 275 -39.37 10.44 -7.84
C TYR A 275 -39.53 11.41 -6.68
N PRO A 276 -40.74 11.51 -6.10
CA PRO A 276 -40.97 12.35 -4.92
C PRO A 276 -40.12 11.96 -3.72
N THR A 277 -39.79 12.96 -2.89
CA THR A 277 -39.24 12.75 -1.54
C THR A 277 -40.20 13.25 -0.51
N ILE A 278 -40.40 12.52 0.58
CA ILE A 278 -41.27 12.89 1.70
C ILE A 278 -40.41 12.92 2.97
N SER A 279 -40.46 14.05 3.68
CA SER A 279 -39.81 14.22 4.96
C SER A 279 -40.81 14.70 6.03
N ALA A 280 -40.59 14.28 7.26
CA ALA A 280 -41.29 14.82 8.41
C ALA A 280 -40.36 15.72 9.21
N ASN A 281 -40.92 16.78 9.75
CA ASN A 281 -40.23 17.64 10.72
C ASN A 281 -41.12 17.92 11.92
N ALA A 282 -40.49 18.01 13.08
CA ALA A 282 -41.12 18.43 14.31
C ALA A 282 -40.23 19.44 15.03
N GLY A 283 -40.81 20.40 15.72
CA GLY A 283 -39.99 21.37 16.42
C GLY A 283 -40.75 22.12 17.49
N VAL A 284 -40.00 22.61 18.45
CA VAL A 284 -40.47 23.51 19.50
C VAL A 284 -39.58 24.74 19.54
N GLY A 285 -40.16 25.87 19.82
CA GLY A 285 -39.36 27.10 19.89
C GLY A 285 -40.10 28.23 20.56
N SER A 286 -39.34 29.28 20.86
CA SER A 286 -39.85 30.50 21.38
C SER A 286 -39.06 31.70 20.90
N SER A 287 -39.61 32.89 21.00
CA SER A 287 -38.95 34.11 20.56
C SER A 287 -39.18 35.24 21.54
N TYR A 288 -38.21 36.11 21.59
CA TYR A 288 -38.27 37.39 22.26
C TYR A 288 -38.05 38.48 21.22
N PHE A 289 -38.85 39.55 21.34
CA PHE A 289 -38.73 40.74 20.51
C PHE A 289 -38.73 41.98 21.42
N ASN A 290 -37.82 42.91 21.14
CA ASN A 290 -37.76 44.20 21.81
C ASN A 290 -37.51 45.29 20.81
N SER A 291 -38.41 46.28 20.78
CA SER A 291 -38.23 47.50 19.98
C SER A 291 -37.17 48.37 20.69
N LEU A 292 -36.22 48.87 19.92
CA LEU A 292 -35.18 49.81 20.37
C LEU A 292 -35.61 51.27 20.09
N VAL A 293 -36.75 51.49 19.46
CA VAL A 293 -37.31 52.80 19.15
C VAL A 293 -38.43 53.09 20.14
N THR A 294 -38.25 54.11 20.95
CA THR A 294 -39.34 54.70 21.75
C THR A 294 -39.82 55.97 21.05
N ASP A 295 -41.14 56.12 20.88
CA ASP A 295 -41.66 57.40 20.53
C ASP A 295 -41.45 58.42 21.67
N TYR A 296 -41.51 59.71 21.41
CA TYR A 296 -41.33 60.73 22.46
C TYR A 296 -42.37 60.71 23.59
N ALA A 297 -43.45 59.91 23.42
CA ALA A 297 -44.52 59.77 24.39
C ALA A 297 -44.61 58.40 25.07
N GLY A 298 -43.83 57.39 24.60
CA GLY A 298 -43.90 56.01 25.11
C GLY A 298 -45.24 55.35 24.85
N ARG A 299 -45.94 55.74 23.79
CA ARG A 299 -47.29 55.31 23.43
C ARG A 299 -47.33 54.75 22.00
N ASP A 300 -48.20 53.77 21.79
CA ASP A 300 -48.52 53.32 20.44
C ASP A 300 -49.41 54.35 19.72
N VAL A 301 -49.69 54.07 18.40
CA VAL A 301 -50.56 54.92 17.58
C VAL A 301 -51.97 55.12 18.11
N ASN A 302 -52.38 54.31 19.10
CA ASN A 302 -53.68 54.40 19.77
C ASN A 302 -53.59 55.06 21.17
N GLY A 303 -52.42 55.57 21.58
CA GLY A 303 -52.19 56.22 22.85
C GLY A 303 -51.96 55.29 24.05
N TYR A 304 -51.79 53.99 23.82
CA TYR A 304 -51.51 53.03 24.86
C TYR A 304 -50.00 52.97 25.10
N SER A 305 -49.64 52.80 26.39
CA SER A 305 -48.20 52.61 26.73
C SER A 305 -47.68 51.29 26.18
N ILE A 306 -46.70 51.38 25.31
CA ILE A 306 -45.97 50.21 24.78
C ILE A 306 -45.02 49.71 25.88
N LYS A 307 -45.55 49.00 26.85
CA LYS A 307 -44.71 48.29 27.79
C LYS A 307 -44.55 46.84 27.29
N GLU A 308 -43.49 46.58 26.58
CA GLU A 308 -43.18 45.26 26.13
C GLU A 308 -43.06 44.32 27.34
N SER A 309 -43.60 43.10 27.20
CA SER A 309 -43.45 42.09 28.19
C SER A 309 -42.00 41.70 28.36
N GLY A 310 -41.52 41.49 29.59
CA GLY A 310 -40.13 41.07 29.83
C GLY A 310 -39.78 39.76 29.15
N PHE A 311 -38.50 39.53 28.98
CA PHE A 311 -37.91 38.38 28.28
C PHE A 311 -38.58 37.06 28.61
N PHE A 312 -38.62 36.67 29.92
CA PHE A 312 -39.18 35.41 30.31
C PHE A 312 -40.68 35.26 30.06
N LYS A 313 -41.43 36.38 30.14
CA LYS A 313 -42.87 36.38 29.85
C LYS A 313 -43.10 36.15 28.36
N GLN A 314 -42.36 36.86 27.47
CA GLN A 314 -42.47 36.65 26.03
C GLN A 314 -42.06 35.22 25.64
N TYR A 315 -40.98 34.66 26.24
CA TYR A 315 -40.59 33.30 25.99
C TYR A 315 -41.64 32.26 26.35
N LYS A 316 -42.38 32.49 27.43
CA LYS A 316 -43.50 31.63 27.82
C LYS A 316 -44.70 31.81 26.87
N ASP A 317 -45.06 33.05 26.57
CA ASP A 317 -46.25 33.36 25.78
C ASP A 317 -46.07 33.03 24.29
N ASN A 318 -44.84 33.13 23.76
CA ASN A 318 -44.47 32.82 22.38
C ASN A 318 -44.02 31.36 22.17
N PHE A 319 -44.12 30.50 23.20
CA PHE A 319 -43.77 29.11 23.04
C PHE A 319 -44.73 28.43 22.05
N GLY A 320 -44.12 27.87 20.97
CA GLY A 320 -44.86 27.21 19.91
C GLY A 320 -44.30 25.81 19.63
N GLN A 321 -45.17 24.96 19.11
CA GLN A 321 -44.86 23.62 18.63
C GLN A 321 -45.31 23.50 17.17
N GLN A 322 -44.50 22.78 16.37
CA GLN A 322 -44.87 22.51 14.98
C GLN A 322 -44.57 21.07 14.62
N ILE A 323 -45.45 20.48 13.85
CA ILE A 323 -45.24 19.19 13.18
C ILE A 323 -45.61 19.40 11.72
N GLY A 324 -44.76 18.97 10.81
CA GLY A 324 -44.97 19.14 9.36
C GLY A 324 -44.56 17.90 8.56
N LEU A 325 -45.24 17.75 7.44
CA LEU A 325 -44.83 16.81 6.36
C LEU A 325 -44.55 17.62 5.12
N ASN A 326 -43.39 17.40 4.53
CA ASN A 326 -42.98 18.02 3.28
C ASN A 326 -42.86 16.96 2.20
N ALA A 327 -43.60 17.14 1.09
CA ALA A 327 -43.46 16.34 -0.11
C ALA A 327 -42.85 17.20 -1.20
N ASN A 328 -41.67 16.85 -1.69
CA ASN A 328 -41.04 17.50 -2.84
C ASN A 328 -41.20 16.59 -4.06
N ILE A 329 -41.97 17.07 -5.04
CA ILE A 329 -42.35 16.37 -6.26
C ILE A 329 -41.67 17.05 -7.44
N PRO A 330 -40.62 16.48 -8.05
CA PRO A 330 -39.99 17.08 -9.21
C PRO A 330 -40.89 16.95 -10.47
N ILE A 331 -41.44 18.06 -10.94
CA ILE A 331 -42.30 18.07 -12.12
C ILE A 331 -41.47 18.34 -13.39
N PHE A 332 -40.60 19.33 -13.36
CA PHE A 332 -39.73 19.71 -14.47
C PHE A 332 -38.47 20.40 -13.98
N ASN A 333 -37.33 19.84 -14.28
CA ASN A 333 -36.01 20.32 -13.87
C ASN A 333 -35.10 20.63 -15.07
N LYS A 334 -35.63 21.08 -16.15
CA LYS A 334 -34.88 21.43 -17.39
C LYS A 334 -34.12 20.23 -18.00
N GLY A 335 -34.53 19.01 -17.71
CA GLY A 335 -33.82 17.79 -18.17
C GLY A 335 -32.55 17.43 -17.41
N ILE A 336 -32.19 18.17 -16.36
CA ILE A 336 -30.92 17.94 -15.60
C ILE A 336 -30.84 16.54 -15.03
N THR A 337 -31.91 16.02 -14.44
CA THR A 337 -31.91 14.63 -13.90
C THR A 337 -31.62 13.61 -14.99
N ARG A 338 -32.16 13.78 -16.21
CA ARG A 338 -31.88 12.86 -17.32
C ARG A 338 -30.40 12.89 -17.70
N LEU A 339 -29.79 14.07 -17.79
CA LEU A 339 -28.37 14.21 -18.10
C LEU A 339 -27.47 13.63 -16.99
N ASN A 340 -27.87 13.80 -15.72
CA ASN A 340 -27.15 13.21 -14.59
C ASN A 340 -27.20 11.66 -14.64
N VAL A 341 -28.33 11.07 -15.02
CA VAL A 341 -28.47 9.62 -15.21
C VAL A 341 -27.59 9.16 -16.38
N GLU A 342 -27.59 9.89 -17.49
CA GLU A 342 -26.72 9.59 -18.63
C GLU A 342 -25.24 9.67 -18.25
N GLN A 343 -24.84 10.69 -17.50
CA GLN A 343 -23.48 10.80 -16.96
C GLN A 343 -23.14 9.62 -16.03
N SER A 344 -24.08 9.16 -15.19
CA SER A 344 -23.86 7.99 -14.33
C SER A 344 -23.67 6.71 -15.14
N LYS A 345 -24.39 6.52 -16.25
CA LYS A 345 -24.21 5.40 -17.17
C LYS A 345 -22.84 5.44 -17.87
N ILE A 346 -22.37 6.63 -18.26
CA ILE A 346 -21.01 6.77 -18.79
C ILE A 346 -19.96 6.37 -17.74
N ASN A 347 -20.17 6.73 -16.46
CA ASN A 347 -19.27 6.30 -15.38
C ASN A 347 -19.31 4.77 -15.17
N GLU A 348 -20.45 4.13 -15.38
CA GLU A 348 -20.56 2.67 -15.38
C GLU A 348 -19.76 2.05 -16.54
N ASP A 349 -19.86 2.62 -17.75
CA ASP A 349 -19.05 2.17 -18.90
C ASP A 349 -17.54 2.38 -18.65
N ILE A 350 -17.14 3.45 -17.99
CA ILE A 350 -15.76 3.68 -17.56
C ILE A 350 -15.31 2.58 -16.58
N ALA A 351 -16.15 2.19 -15.62
CA ALA A 351 -15.84 1.12 -14.70
C ALA A 351 -15.69 -0.24 -15.40
N ARG A 352 -16.55 -0.55 -16.38
CA ARG A 352 -16.45 -1.75 -17.22
C ARG A 352 -15.18 -1.77 -18.07
N ASN A 353 -14.83 -0.64 -18.66
CA ASN A 353 -13.57 -0.49 -19.39
C ASN A 353 -12.36 -0.67 -18.46
N SER A 354 -12.42 -0.15 -17.24
CA SER A 354 -11.36 -0.33 -16.23
C SER A 354 -11.16 -1.81 -15.88
N LEU A 355 -12.22 -2.60 -15.76
CA LEU A 355 -12.12 -4.06 -15.58
C LEU A 355 -11.40 -4.72 -16.77
N THR A 356 -11.73 -4.31 -18.00
CA THR A 356 -11.09 -4.83 -19.21
C THR A 356 -9.59 -4.50 -19.20
N LEU A 357 -9.21 -3.28 -18.82
CA LEU A 357 -7.81 -2.88 -18.68
C LEU A 357 -7.09 -3.70 -17.61
N GLN A 358 -7.70 -3.94 -16.44
CA GLN A 358 -7.10 -4.77 -15.39
C GLN A 358 -6.91 -6.23 -15.85
N LYS A 359 -7.88 -6.80 -16.55
CA LYS A 359 -7.75 -8.14 -17.13
C LYS A 359 -6.63 -8.20 -18.17
N GLN A 360 -6.51 -7.18 -19.02
CA GLN A 360 -5.43 -7.07 -20.01
C GLN A 360 -4.04 -6.95 -19.34
N GLU A 361 -3.93 -6.17 -18.27
CA GLU A 361 -2.70 -6.04 -17.50
C GLU A 361 -2.29 -7.37 -16.86
N VAL A 362 -3.21 -8.07 -16.20
CA VAL A 362 -2.95 -9.39 -15.61
C VAL A 362 -2.54 -10.39 -16.68
N LEU A 363 -3.24 -10.42 -17.82
CA LEU A 363 -2.89 -11.26 -18.96
C LEU A 363 -1.45 -11.03 -19.42
N GLN A 364 -1.07 -9.78 -19.64
CA GLN A 364 0.30 -9.41 -20.06
C GLN A 364 1.34 -9.79 -19.01
N ASN A 365 1.04 -9.58 -17.73
CA ASN A 365 1.95 -9.92 -16.64
C ASN A 365 2.17 -11.44 -16.53
N VAL A 366 1.11 -12.25 -16.68
CA VAL A 366 1.22 -13.72 -16.69
C VAL A 366 2.00 -14.21 -17.92
N GLN A 367 1.69 -13.69 -19.11
CA GLN A 367 2.42 -14.05 -20.33
C GLN A 367 3.89 -13.69 -20.23
N LYS A 368 4.21 -12.51 -19.69
CA LYS A 368 5.60 -12.10 -19.44
C LYS A 368 6.28 -13.01 -18.42
N ALA A 369 5.62 -13.32 -17.30
CA ALA A 369 6.18 -14.20 -16.27
C ALA A 369 6.46 -15.60 -16.82
N GLN A 370 5.62 -16.11 -17.72
CA GLN A 370 5.84 -17.39 -18.39
C GLN A 370 7.04 -17.31 -19.33
N PHE A 371 7.08 -16.31 -20.20
CA PHE A 371 8.21 -16.10 -21.10
C PHE A 371 9.54 -15.98 -20.33
N ASP A 372 9.53 -15.19 -19.23
CA ASP A 372 10.69 -15.02 -18.38
C ASP A 372 11.11 -16.35 -17.72
N ALA A 373 10.15 -17.19 -17.29
CA ALA A 373 10.43 -18.49 -16.70
C ALA A 373 11.06 -19.46 -17.71
N GLU A 374 10.52 -19.56 -18.91
CA GLU A 374 11.05 -20.40 -19.99
C GLU A 374 12.45 -19.93 -20.40
N SER A 375 12.62 -18.64 -20.68
CA SER A 375 13.91 -18.06 -21.10
C SER A 375 14.97 -18.17 -20.00
N ASN A 376 14.61 -17.95 -18.72
CA ASN A 376 15.55 -18.10 -17.62
C ASN A 376 15.92 -19.56 -17.37
N TYR A 377 15.01 -20.51 -17.61
CA TYR A 377 15.32 -21.93 -17.54
C TYR A 377 16.34 -22.35 -18.60
N GLU A 378 16.12 -21.95 -19.86
CA GLU A 378 17.09 -22.19 -20.96
C GLU A 378 18.45 -21.54 -20.67
N SER A 379 18.43 -20.30 -20.17
CA SER A 379 19.63 -19.58 -19.74
C SER A 379 20.38 -20.31 -18.64
N PHE A 380 19.66 -20.86 -17.66
CA PHE A 380 20.25 -21.65 -16.56
C PHE A 380 20.90 -22.94 -17.10
N GLN A 381 20.25 -23.66 -18.01
CA GLN A 381 20.83 -24.84 -18.65
C GLN A 381 22.11 -24.52 -19.43
N ALA A 382 22.05 -23.45 -20.25
CA ALA A 382 23.20 -23.01 -21.03
C ALA A 382 24.38 -22.55 -20.15
N ALA A 383 24.10 -21.80 -19.07
CA ALA A 383 25.11 -21.38 -18.11
C ALA A 383 25.74 -22.58 -17.37
N THR A 384 24.96 -23.59 -17.00
CA THR A 384 25.43 -24.82 -16.36
C THR A 384 26.34 -25.62 -17.29
N GLN A 385 26.00 -25.70 -18.58
CA GLN A 385 26.86 -26.33 -19.57
C GLN A 385 28.20 -25.56 -19.77
N ALA A 386 28.14 -24.22 -19.82
CA ALA A 386 29.31 -23.37 -19.93
C ALA A 386 30.21 -23.48 -18.67
N GLU A 387 29.63 -23.55 -17.49
CA GLU A 387 30.38 -23.78 -16.23
C GLU A 387 31.10 -25.12 -16.25
N THR A 388 30.40 -26.19 -16.63
CA THR A 388 30.99 -27.54 -16.73
C THR A 388 32.18 -27.55 -17.71
N SER A 389 32.05 -26.90 -18.85
CA SER A 389 33.13 -26.80 -19.86
C SER A 389 34.32 -25.95 -19.37
N SER A 390 34.02 -24.84 -18.68
CA SER A 390 35.03 -23.94 -18.09
C SER A 390 35.79 -24.63 -16.94
N ARG A 391 35.11 -25.44 -16.14
CA ARG A 391 35.71 -26.25 -15.07
C ARG A 391 36.72 -27.29 -15.66
N LEU A 392 36.34 -27.97 -16.73
CA LEU A 392 37.20 -28.89 -17.43
C LEU A 392 38.45 -28.19 -18.03
N ALA A 393 38.24 -27.03 -18.64
CA ALA A 393 39.31 -26.21 -19.17
C ALA A 393 40.30 -25.76 -18.08
N LEU A 394 39.77 -25.38 -16.90
CA LEU A 394 40.57 -25.03 -15.73
C LEU A 394 41.38 -26.21 -15.25
N ASP A 395 40.82 -27.42 -15.13
CA ASP A 395 41.51 -28.63 -14.71
C ASP A 395 42.69 -28.93 -15.63
N PHE A 396 42.50 -28.81 -16.96
CA PHE A 396 43.61 -28.97 -17.92
C PHE A 396 44.66 -27.86 -17.83
N ALA A 397 44.25 -26.60 -17.62
CA ALA A 397 45.18 -25.48 -17.44
C ALA A 397 46.01 -25.67 -16.16
N GLU A 398 45.43 -26.14 -15.05
CA GLU A 398 46.13 -26.44 -13.80
C GLU A 398 47.15 -27.55 -13.98
N LYS A 399 46.77 -28.65 -14.61
CA LYS A 399 47.68 -29.77 -14.91
C LYS A 399 48.85 -29.34 -15.82
N SER A 400 48.54 -28.53 -16.84
CA SER A 400 49.56 -28.01 -17.78
C SER A 400 50.53 -27.04 -17.11
N TYR A 401 50.01 -26.14 -16.27
CA TYR A 401 50.83 -25.21 -15.48
C TYR A 401 51.75 -25.95 -14.48
N ASN A 402 51.23 -26.94 -13.79
CA ASN A 402 52.01 -27.76 -12.85
C ASN A 402 53.10 -28.58 -13.56
N ALA A 403 52.89 -28.94 -14.86
CA ALA A 403 53.86 -29.62 -15.69
C ALA A 403 54.84 -28.63 -16.39
N GLY A 404 54.73 -27.33 -16.16
CA GLY A 404 55.56 -26.30 -16.79
C GLY A 404 55.31 -26.06 -18.30
N LYS A 405 54.14 -26.49 -18.78
CA LYS A 405 53.77 -26.41 -20.24
C LYS A 405 52.96 -25.19 -20.64
N THR A 406 52.48 -24.45 -19.68
CA THR A 406 51.69 -23.21 -19.92
C THR A 406 52.09 -22.11 -18.93
N THR A 407 51.67 -20.88 -19.20
CA THR A 407 52.02 -19.71 -18.38
C THR A 407 51.07 -19.50 -17.23
N ILE A 408 51.48 -18.71 -16.22
CA ILE A 408 50.62 -18.28 -15.14
C ILE A 408 49.46 -17.39 -15.67
N TYR A 409 49.69 -16.68 -16.78
CA TYR A 409 48.68 -15.88 -17.46
C TYR A 409 47.53 -16.76 -17.99
N ASP A 410 47.85 -17.86 -18.66
CA ASP A 410 46.86 -18.81 -19.20
C ASP A 410 46.07 -19.47 -18.08
N LEU A 411 46.73 -19.85 -16.97
CA LEU A 411 46.05 -20.38 -15.80
C LEU A 411 45.11 -19.37 -15.16
N ASN A 412 45.52 -18.10 -15.01
CA ASN A 412 44.68 -17.04 -14.48
C ASN A 412 43.47 -16.77 -15.36
N ASN A 413 43.64 -16.80 -16.72
CA ASN A 413 42.54 -16.68 -17.66
C ASN A 413 41.51 -17.82 -17.50
N ALA A 414 41.98 -19.07 -17.41
CA ALA A 414 41.08 -20.21 -17.19
C ALA A 414 40.32 -20.11 -15.89
N ARG A 415 40.96 -19.64 -14.81
CA ARG A 415 40.33 -19.41 -13.50
C ARG A 415 39.26 -18.30 -13.53
N ASN A 416 39.60 -17.18 -14.17
CA ASN A 416 38.65 -16.08 -14.35
C ASN A 416 37.43 -16.52 -15.17
N ASN A 417 37.64 -17.28 -16.25
CA ASN A 417 36.55 -17.83 -17.07
C ASN A 417 35.65 -18.77 -16.25
N TYR A 418 36.23 -19.62 -15.42
CA TYR A 418 35.46 -20.52 -14.53
C TYR A 418 34.70 -19.75 -13.47
N ALA A 419 35.32 -18.78 -12.79
CA ALA A 419 34.63 -17.95 -11.79
C ALA A 419 33.47 -17.15 -12.40
N ASN A 420 33.67 -16.58 -13.59
CA ASN A 420 32.62 -15.90 -14.34
C ASN A 420 31.49 -16.85 -14.74
N ALA A 421 31.79 -18.07 -15.16
CA ALA A 421 30.79 -19.07 -15.49
C ALA A 421 29.97 -19.49 -14.25
N GLN A 422 30.62 -19.67 -13.10
CA GLN A 422 29.91 -19.91 -11.82
C GLN A 422 28.99 -18.74 -11.44
N GLY A 423 29.44 -17.49 -11.59
CA GLY A 423 28.62 -16.31 -11.37
C GLY A 423 27.39 -16.24 -12.30
N SER A 424 27.61 -16.65 -13.58
CA SER A 424 26.52 -16.71 -14.58
C SER A 424 25.48 -17.80 -14.21
N VAL A 425 25.91 -18.95 -13.72
CA VAL A 425 25.02 -20.02 -13.22
C VAL A 425 24.20 -19.51 -12.04
N ALA A 426 24.87 -18.90 -11.05
CA ALA A 426 24.17 -18.32 -9.89
C ALA A 426 23.13 -17.30 -10.32
N GLN A 427 23.47 -16.35 -11.20
CA GLN A 427 22.55 -15.35 -11.69
C GLN A 427 21.34 -15.97 -12.42
N ALA A 428 21.58 -16.90 -13.35
CA ALA A 428 20.53 -17.56 -14.11
C ALA A 428 19.61 -18.40 -13.19
N LYS A 429 20.19 -19.11 -12.21
CA LYS A 429 19.49 -19.89 -11.18
C LYS A 429 18.48 -19.03 -10.40
N TYR A 430 18.94 -17.92 -9.83
CA TYR A 430 18.07 -17.06 -9.00
C TYR A 430 17.07 -16.28 -9.84
N ASN A 431 17.38 -15.88 -11.07
CA ASN A 431 16.42 -15.30 -12.00
C ASN A 431 15.30 -16.30 -12.33
N TYR A 432 15.65 -17.54 -12.62
CA TYR A 432 14.68 -18.60 -12.87
C TYR A 432 13.80 -18.88 -11.66
N LEU A 433 14.38 -19.00 -10.47
CA LEU A 433 13.62 -19.19 -9.24
C LEU A 433 12.63 -18.08 -8.98
N PHE A 434 13.00 -16.82 -9.22
CA PHE A 434 12.07 -15.70 -9.09
C PHE A 434 10.92 -15.80 -10.10
N SER A 435 11.23 -16.09 -11.38
CA SER A 435 10.20 -16.26 -12.41
C SER A 435 9.23 -17.39 -12.08
N LEU A 436 9.73 -18.50 -11.54
CA LEU A 436 8.90 -19.62 -11.10
C LEU A 436 8.00 -19.24 -9.91
N LYS A 437 8.53 -18.49 -8.93
CA LYS A 437 7.74 -18.00 -7.80
C LYS A 437 6.66 -17.01 -8.23
N LEU A 438 6.96 -16.16 -9.22
CA LEU A 438 6.00 -15.23 -9.79
C LEU A 438 4.86 -15.97 -10.51
N LEU A 439 5.17 -17.03 -11.27
CA LEU A 439 4.14 -17.89 -11.87
C LEU A 439 3.26 -18.57 -10.82
N ASN A 440 3.87 -19.13 -9.78
CA ASN A 440 3.16 -19.75 -8.67
C ASN A 440 2.22 -18.74 -7.97
N PHE A 441 2.68 -17.51 -7.77
CA PHE A 441 1.87 -16.44 -7.21
C PHE A 441 0.63 -16.15 -8.07
N TYR A 442 0.78 -16.04 -9.41
CA TYR A 442 -0.39 -15.87 -10.30
C TYR A 442 -1.31 -17.10 -10.31
N ALA A 443 -0.77 -18.28 -10.09
CA ALA A 443 -1.55 -19.50 -9.92
C ALA A 443 -2.28 -19.60 -8.56
N GLY A 444 -2.09 -18.62 -7.65
CA GLY A 444 -2.68 -18.59 -6.31
C GLY A 444 -1.95 -19.46 -5.29
N ILE A 445 -0.69 -19.84 -5.55
CA ILE A 445 0.14 -20.61 -4.62
C ILE A 445 0.91 -19.63 -3.73
N PRO A 446 0.88 -19.80 -2.39
CA PRO A 446 1.59 -18.92 -1.47
C PRO A 446 3.10 -18.84 -1.74
N LEU A 447 3.68 -17.64 -1.52
CA LEU A 447 5.11 -17.41 -1.65
C LEU A 447 5.87 -18.09 -0.49
N SER A 448 6.53 -19.21 -0.79
CA SER A 448 7.45 -19.92 0.11
C SER A 448 8.73 -20.29 -0.64
N LEU A 449 9.87 -20.36 0.06
CA LEU A 449 11.15 -20.84 -0.50
C LEU A 449 11.44 -22.28 -0.08
#